data_9dbb09bc6bfd258be88c458404cccc90
#
_entry.id   9dbb09bc6bfd258be88c458404cccc90
#
_cell.length_a   1.000
_cell.length_b   1.000
_cell.length_c   1.000
_cell.angle_alpha   90.00
_cell.angle_beta   90.00
_cell.angle_gamma   90.00
#
_symmetry.space_group_name_H-M   'P 1'
#
loop_
_entity.id
_entity.type
_entity.pdbx_description
1 polymer ?
#
loop_
_entity_poly.entity_id
_entity_poly.type
_entity_poly.pdbx_seq_one_letter_code
_entity_poly.pdbx_strand_id
1 'polypeptide(L)'
;LEMGYKPQAMFTLDDNDKKYEGKIYPSLKRLYLSFDDPTEYMVASKHLGGWNHWKRLRGNKLLAKHLDEWQDELNVKLTAKGVALAIQIATDGGTFQAAKWLADTGWEKRIAGRPSKEDVESELKKQTRESDDFGADILRMVK
;
A
#
# COMPACT_ATOMS: atom_id res chain seq x y z
N LEU A 1 -9.28 16.00 -42.26
CA LEU A 1 -8.13 15.13 -41.92
C LEU A 1 -8.26 14.69 -40.48
N GLU A 2 -8.97 13.60 -40.25
CA GLU A 2 -8.95 12.89 -38.97
C GLU A 2 -7.58 12.25 -38.82
N MET A 3 -6.68 12.92 -38.12
CA MET A 3 -5.47 12.26 -37.60
C MET A 3 -5.93 11.31 -36.50
N GLY A 4 -6.14 10.04 -36.88
CA GLY A 4 -6.47 8.98 -35.95
C GLY A 4 -5.36 8.88 -34.91
N TYR A 5 -5.62 9.39 -33.72
CA TYR A 5 -4.79 9.22 -32.54
C TYR A 5 -4.78 7.73 -32.21
N LYS A 6 -3.72 7.05 -32.60
CA LYS A 6 -3.45 5.67 -32.14
C LYS A 6 -2.80 5.78 -30.77
N PRO A 7 -3.53 5.47 -29.69
CA PRO A 7 -2.92 5.46 -28.35
C PRO A 7 -1.83 4.40 -28.34
N GLN A 8 -0.57 4.82 -28.33
CA GLN A 8 0.53 3.90 -28.11
C GLN A 8 0.65 3.65 -26.60
N ALA A 9 0.45 2.40 -26.20
CA ALA A 9 0.77 2.00 -24.84
C ALA A 9 2.24 2.32 -24.55
N MET A 10 2.51 2.96 -23.43
CA MET A 10 3.86 3.30 -22.97
C MET A 10 4.35 2.36 -21.88
N PHE A 11 3.42 1.77 -21.11
CA PHE A 11 3.67 0.95 -19.94
C PHE A 11 2.76 -0.26 -19.93
N THR A 12 3.16 -1.31 -19.19
CA THR A 12 2.29 -2.40 -18.77
C THR A 12 1.86 -2.22 -17.32
N LEU A 13 0.69 -2.74 -16.95
CA LEU A 13 0.20 -2.79 -15.56
C LEU A 13 0.62 -4.08 -14.84
N ASP A 14 1.27 -5.01 -15.55
CA ASP A 14 1.78 -6.24 -14.95
C ASP A 14 2.99 -5.96 -14.04
N ASP A 15 3.30 -6.92 -13.19
CA ASP A 15 4.43 -6.82 -12.25
C ASP A 15 5.79 -6.72 -12.95
N ASN A 16 5.90 -7.30 -14.15
CA ASN A 16 7.15 -7.33 -14.92
C ASN A 16 7.01 -6.62 -16.25
N ASP A 17 8.16 -6.18 -16.79
CA ASP A 17 8.24 -5.61 -18.13
C ASP A 17 7.77 -6.64 -19.16
N LYS A 18 7.02 -6.18 -20.16
CA LYS A 18 6.57 -7.01 -21.27
C LYS A 18 7.29 -6.64 -22.56
N LYS A 19 7.66 -7.65 -23.32
CA LYS A 19 8.16 -7.48 -24.68
C LYS A 19 7.08 -7.91 -25.67
N TYR A 20 6.69 -6.97 -26.53
CA TYR A 20 5.71 -7.25 -27.58
C TYR A 20 6.18 -6.59 -28.88
N GLU A 21 6.17 -7.33 -29.99
CA GLU A 21 6.61 -6.88 -31.33
C GLU A 21 7.97 -6.14 -31.33
N GLY A 22 8.95 -6.66 -30.56
CA GLY A 22 10.28 -6.08 -30.47
C GLY A 22 10.42 -4.85 -29.58
N LYS A 23 9.31 -4.29 -29.08
CA LYS A 23 9.28 -3.17 -28.14
C LYS A 23 9.12 -3.66 -26.69
N ILE A 24 9.86 -3.01 -25.77
CA ILE A 24 9.75 -3.29 -24.33
C ILE A 24 8.80 -2.27 -23.72
N TYR A 25 7.82 -2.78 -22.97
CA TYR A 25 6.86 -2.00 -22.18
C TYR A 25 7.23 -2.15 -20.71
N PRO A 26 7.81 -1.13 -20.09
CA PRO A 26 8.19 -1.21 -18.68
C PRO A 26 6.95 -1.35 -17.78
N SER A 27 7.11 -2.07 -16.67
CA SER A 27 6.09 -2.19 -15.65
C SER A 27 5.89 -0.86 -14.92
N LEU A 28 4.68 -0.31 -14.98
CA LEU A 28 4.34 0.91 -14.25
C LEU A 28 4.38 0.68 -12.73
N LYS A 29 3.95 -0.50 -12.26
CA LYS A 29 4.06 -0.91 -10.85
C LYS A 29 5.50 -0.87 -10.38
N ARG A 30 6.41 -1.50 -11.13
CA ARG A 30 7.82 -1.53 -10.77
C ARG A 30 8.45 -0.14 -10.71
N LEU A 31 8.11 0.72 -11.66
CA LEU A 31 8.56 2.12 -11.65
C LEU A 31 7.99 2.86 -10.44
N TYR A 32 6.69 2.70 -10.15
CA TYR A 32 6.04 3.30 -9.00
C TYR A 32 6.72 2.93 -7.68
N LEU A 33 6.95 1.64 -7.46
CA LEU A 33 7.58 1.14 -6.25
C LEU A 33 9.08 1.46 -6.13
N SER A 34 9.77 1.73 -7.26
CA SER A 34 11.21 1.97 -7.27
C SER A 34 11.62 3.31 -6.66
N PHE A 35 10.72 4.30 -6.68
CA PHE A 35 11.03 5.63 -6.15
C PHE A 35 10.89 5.76 -4.65
N ASP A 36 10.22 4.81 -3.98
CA ASP A 36 9.93 4.91 -2.55
C ASP A 36 9.24 6.23 -2.17
N ASP A 37 8.46 6.79 -3.08
CA ASP A 37 7.81 8.10 -2.95
C ASP A 37 6.30 7.95 -2.74
N PRO A 38 5.81 8.08 -1.49
CA PRO A 38 4.38 7.98 -1.20
C PRO A 38 3.57 9.18 -1.73
N THR A 39 4.24 10.24 -2.20
CA THR A 39 3.58 11.40 -2.82
C THR A 39 3.29 11.20 -4.31
N GLU A 40 3.85 10.15 -4.93
CA GLU A 40 3.71 9.83 -6.35
C GLU A 40 4.33 10.87 -7.31
N TYR A 41 4.94 11.92 -6.76
CA TYR A 41 5.46 13.03 -7.56
C TYR A 41 6.63 12.61 -8.44
N MET A 42 7.51 11.74 -7.94
CA MET A 42 8.70 11.32 -8.67
C MET A 42 8.36 10.49 -9.91
N VAL A 43 7.43 9.53 -9.78
CA VAL A 43 6.98 8.73 -10.92
C VAL A 43 6.24 9.60 -11.94
N ALA A 44 5.40 10.52 -11.47
CA ALA A 44 4.65 11.43 -12.31
C ALA A 44 5.58 12.34 -13.15
N SER A 45 6.57 12.94 -12.53
CA SER A 45 7.47 13.91 -13.17
C SER A 45 8.48 13.26 -14.10
N LYS A 46 9.02 12.08 -13.72
CA LYS A 46 10.08 11.43 -14.51
C LYS A 46 9.58 10.55 -15.65
N HIS A 47 8.44 9.89 -15.46
CA HIS A 47 7.99 8.85 -16.41
C HIS A 47 6.66 9.16 -17.09
N LEU A 48 5.82 10.02 -16.52
CA LEU A 48 4.47 10.23 -16.98
C LEU A 48 4.18 11.65 -17.52
N GLY A 49 5.25 12.41 -17.83
CA GLY A 49 5.09 13.72 -18.45
C GLY A 49 4.52 14.80 -17.52
N GLY A 50 4.50 14.55 -16.20
CA GLY A 50 4.18 15.54 -15.19
C GLY A 50 2.88 15.27 -14.40
N TRP A 51 2.71 16.07 -13.37
CA TRP A 51 1.66 15.92 -12.38
C TRP A 51 0.23 15.99 -12.92
N ASN A 52 0.01 16.87 -13.91
CA ASN A 52 -1.34 17.02 -14.49
C ASN A 52 -1.77 15.77 -15.27
N HIS A 53 -0.84 15.13 -15.96
CA HIS A 53 -1.10 13.88 -16.66
C HIS A 53 -1.37 12.75 -15.65
N TRP A 54 -0.57 12.67 -14.58
CA TRP A 54 -0.77 11.71 -13.51
C TRP A 54 -2.14 11.81 -12.87
N LYS A 55 -2.63 13.03 -12.55
CA LYS A 55 -3.97 13.23 -12.01
C LYS A 55 -5.08 12.66 -12.92
N ARG A 56 -4.92 12.79 -14.24
CA ARG A 56 -5.89 12.23 -15.20
C ARG A 56 -5.84 10.70 -15.21
N LEU A 57 -4.65 10.11 -15.16
CA LEU A 57 -4.46 8.66 -15.08
C LEU A 57 -5.06 8.11 -13.78
N ARG A 58 -4.81 8.75 -12.65
CA ARG A 58 -5.36 8.36 -11.34
C ARG A 58 -6.89 8.40 -11.30
N GLY A 59 -7.51 9.29 -12.06
CA GLY A 59 -8.97 9.34 -12.22
C GLY A 59 -9.55 8.22 -13.07
N ASN A 60 -8.74 7.40 -13.73
CA ASN A 60 -9.20 6.27 -14.52
C ASN A 60 -9.54 5.08 -13.59
N LYS A 61 -10.79 4.61 -13.63
CA LYS A 61 -11.29 3.52 -12.78
C LYS A 61 -10.49 2.21 -12.90
N LEU A 62 -9.95 1.91 -14.09
CA LEU A 62 -9.14 0.71 -14.31
C LEU A 62 -7.79 0.80 -13.59
N LEU A 63 -7.18 1.99 -13.59
CA LEU A 63 -5.88 2.20 -12.95
C LEU A 63 -6.03 2.42 -11.44
N ALA A 64 -7.11 3.04 -10.98
CA ALA A 64 -7.33 3.37 -9.58
C ALA A 64 -7.18 2.15 -8.65
N LYS A 65 -7.79 1.00 -9.02
CA LYS A 65 -7.66 -0.23 -8.25
C LYS A 65 -6.21 -0.70 -8.10
N HIS A 66 -5.45 -0.66 -9.20
CA HIS A 66 -4.04 -1.03 -9.16
C HIS A 66 -3.20 -0.05 -8.33
N LEU A 67 -3.53 1.24 -8.41
CA LEU A 67 -2.83 2.26 -7.62
C LEU A 67 -3.06 2.10 -6.12
N ASP A 68 -4.27 1.76 -5.70
CA ASP A 68 -4.58 1.48 -4.29
C ASP A 68 -3.74 0.28 -3.78
N GLU A 69 -3.69 -0.81 -4.55
CA GLU A 69 -2.87 -1.99 -4.23
C GLU A 69 -1.36 -1.65 -4.17
N TRP A 70 -0.86 -0.85 -5.12
CA TRP A 70 0.54 -0.43 -5.15
C TRP A 70 0.90 0.54 -4.02
N GLN A 71 -0.03 1.40 -3.64
CA GLN A 71 0.14 2.32 -2.51
C GLN A 71 0.22 1.56 -1.20
N ASP A 72 -0.61 0.53 -1.02
CA ASP A 72 -0.54 -0.35 0.15
C ASP A 72 0.79 -1.10 0.20
N GLU A 73 1.24 -1.68 -0.92
CA GLU A 73 2.54 -2.35 -1.02
C GLU A 73 3.70 -1.39 -0.71
N LEU A 74 3.64 -0.15 -1.23
CA LEU A 74 4.64 0.88 -0.95
C LEU A 74 4.67 1.26 0.54
N ASN A 75 3.52 1.40 1.18
CA ASN A 75 3.42 1.69 2.61
C ASN A 75 4.06 0.58 3.45
N VAL A 76 3.80 -0.69 3.12
CA VAL A 76 4.43 -1.84 3.77
C VAL A 76 5.94 -1.82 3.56
N LYS A 77 6.39 -1.57 2.33
CA LYS A 77 7.82 -1.48 1.99
C LYS A 77 8.53 -0.36 2.76
N LEU A 78 7.94 0.82 2.86
CA LEU A 78 8.49 1.94 3.61
C LEU A 78 8.52 1.66 5.11
N THR A 79 7.46 1.04 5.64
CA THR A 79 7.41 0.60 7.04
C THR A 79 8.54 -0.40 7.32
N ALA A 80 8.73 -1.41 6.47
CA ALA A 80 9.81 -2.38 6.62
C ALA A 80 11.20 -1.73 6.62
N LYS A 81 11.44 -0.73 5.76
CA LYS A 81 12.68 0.06 5.75
C LYS A 81 12.87 0.84 7.05
N GLY A 82 11.81 1.45 7.57
CA GLY A 82 11.83 2.16 8.85
C GLY A 82 12.16 1.24 10.02
N VAL A 83 11.54 0.06 10.07
CA VAL A 83 11.82 -0.97 11.08
C VAL A 83 13.27 -1.45 10.98
N ALA A 84 13.77 -1.73 9.76
CA ALA A 84 15.15 -2.15 9.56
C ALA A 84 16.15 -1.10 10.06
N LEU A 85 15.91 0.17 9.78
CA LEU A 85 16.72 1.28 10.28
C LEU A 85 16.68 1.38 11.81
N ALA A 86 15.49 1.24 12.42
CA ALA A 86 15.35 1.25 13.88
C ALA A 86 16.11 0.09 14.55
N ILE A 87 16.06 -1.10 13.94
CA ILE A 87 16.84 -2.27 14.40
C ILE A 87 18.34 -1.96 14.33
N GLN A 88 18.82 -1.42 13.22
CA GLN A 88 20.21 -1.05 13.05
C GLN A 88 20.66 -0.04 14.12
N ILE A 89 19.89 1.04 14.32
CA ILE A 89 20.19 2.06 15.34
C ILE A 89 20.21 1.43 16.74
N ALA A 90 19.27 0.55 17.08
CA ALA A 90 19.24 -0.10 18.39
C ALA A 90 20.43 -1.04 18.61
N THR A 91 20.93 -1.70 17.54
CA THR A 91 22.04 -2.66 17.60
C THR A 91 23.41 -1.97 17.67
N ASP A 92 23.58 -0.89 16.92
CA ASP A 92 24.86 -0.16 16.81
C ASP A 92 25.16 0.79 18.00
N GLY A 93 24.58 0.53 19.17
CA GLY A 93 24.75 1.37 20.36
C GLY A 93 23.89 2.61 20.37
N GLY A 94 22.79 2.56 19.67
CA GLY A 94 21.83 3.64 19.52
C GLY A 94 21.03 3.98 20.77
N THR A 95 20.14 4.92 20.62
CA THR A 95 19.37 5.50 21.71
C THR A 95 18.35 4.51 22.30
N PHE A 96 18.13 4.59 23.60
CA PHE A 96 17.04 3.89 24.31
C PHE A 96 15.69 4.07 23.61
N GLN A 97 15.47 5.21 22.94
CA GLN A 97 14.25 5.48 22.18
C GLN A 97 14.01 4.52 21.02
N ALA A 98 15.06 4.14 20.27
CA ALA A 98 14.93 3.19 19.16
C ALA A 98 14.59 1.78 19.69
N ALA A 99 15.24 1.35 20.75
CA ALA A 99 14.95 0.06 21.40
C ALA A 99 13.52 0.03 21.98
N LYS A 100 13.11 1.12 22.64
CA LYS A 100 11.75 1.26 23.17
C LYS A 100 10.70 1.26 22.06
N TRP A 101 10.94 2.00 20.95
CA TRP A 101 10.04 2.04 19.81
C TRP A 101 9.84 0.64 19.20
N LEU A 102 10.91 -0.17 19.10
CA LEU A 102 10.82 -1.55 18.64
C LEU A 102 10.04 -2.44 19.63
N ALA A 103 10.33 -2.33 20.94
CA ALA A 103 9.64 -3.09 21.97
C ALA A 103 8.14 -2.77 22.03
N ASP A 104 7.78 -1.51 21.77
CA ASP A 104 6.40 -1.03 21.76
C ASP A 104 5.69 -1.26 20.41
N THR A 105 6.26 -2.02 19.46
CA THR A 105 5.71 -2.22 18.11
C THR A 105 5.35 -0.92 17.40
N GLY A 106 6.27 0.05 17.43
CA GLY A 106 6.04 1.43 16.99
C GLY A 106 5.64 1.60 15.51
N TRP A 107 5.75 0.55 14.69
CA TRP A 107 5.30 0.51 13.30
C TRP A 107 3.80 0.22 13.16
N GLU A 108 3.15 -0.27 14.22
CA GLU A 108 1.70 -0.49 14.21
C GLU A 108 0.97 0.85 14.35
N LYS A 109 -0.09 1.02 13.57
CA LYS A 109 -0.95 2.21 13.70
C LYS A 109 -1.63 2.17 15.07
N ARG A 110 -1.15 2.98 16.01
CA ARG A 110 -1.88 3.21 17.27
C ARG A 110 -3.02 4.16 16.99
N ILE A 111 -4.20 3.80 17.45
CA ILE A 111 -5.33 4.74 17.49
C ILE A 111 -4.91 5.87 18.44
N ALA A 112 -4.67 7.06 17.88
CA ALA A 112 -4.28 8.22 18.65
C ALA A 112 -5.49 8.69 19.48
N GLY A 113 -5.39 8.60 20.79
CA GLY A 113 -6.41 9.09 21.71
C GLY A 113 -7.30 8.01 22.32
N ARG A 114 -8.22 8.42 23.16
CA ARG A 114 -9.27 7.56 23.75
C ARG A 114 -10.19 7.13 22.60
N PRO A 115 -10.45 5.83 22.41
CA PRO A 115 -11.34 5.37 21.35
C PRO A 115 -12.68 6.08 21.45
N SER A 116 -13.24 6.49 20.32
CA SER A 116 -14.57 7.11 20.31
C SER A 116 -15.60 6.11 20.82
N LYS A 117 -16.73 6.59 21.32
CA LYS A 117 -17.81 5.68 21.73
C LYS A 117 -18.27 4.79 20.58
N GLU A 118 -18.22 5.30 19.34
CA GLU A 118 -18.57 4.58 18.12
C GLU A 118 -17.58 3.48 17.79
N ASP A 119 -16.26 3.74 17.98
CA ASP A 119 -15.21 2.74 17.78
C ASP A 119 -15.33 1.60 18.79
N VAL A 120 -15.55 1.92 20.06
CA VAL A 120 -15.75 0.91 21.12
C VAL A 120 -17.02 0.08 20.86
N GLU A 121 -18.10 0.70 20.42
CA GLU A 121 -19.35 0.02 20.10
C GLU A 121 -19.24 -0.87 18.88
N SER A 122 -18.48 -0.44 17.85
CA SER A 122 -18.21 -1.23 16.64
C SER A 122 -17.35 -2.46 16.95
N GLU A 123 -16.31 -2.29 17.78
CA GLU A 123 -15.43 -3.37 18.25
C GLU A 123 -16.21 -4.38 19.12
N LEU A 124 -17.06 -3.90 20.01
CA LEU A 124 -17.92 -4.75 20.84
C LEU A 124 -18.91 -5.57 19.99
N LYS A 125 -19.53 -4.94 18.99
CA LYS A 125 -20.42 -5.64 18.04
C LYS A 125 -19.68 -6.70 17.22
N LYS A 126 -18.41 -6.44 16.85
CA LYS A 126 -17.57 -7.39 16.13
C LYS A 126 -17.23 -8.60 16.99
N GLN A 127 -16.80 -8.38 18.23
CA GLN A 127 -16.52 -9.45 19.19
C GLN A 127 -17.78 -10.29 19.53
N THR A 128 -18.93 -9.65 19.64
CA THR A 128 -20.19 -10.38 19.89
C THR A 128 -20.56 -11.28 18.72
N ARG A 129 -20.42 -10.82 17.48
CA ARG A 129 -20.66 -11.65 16.28
C ARG A 129 -19.70 -12.82 16.19
N GLU A 130 -18.40 -12.61 16.43
CA GLU A 130 -17.39 -13.68 16.44
C GLU A 130 -17.66 -14.72 17.52
N SER A 131 -18.15 -14.32 18.71
CA SER A 131 -18.53 -15.26 19.79
C SER A 131 -19.79 -16.03 19.46
N ASP A 132 -20.77 -15.41 18.81
CA ASP A 132 -22.01 -16.08 18.40
C ASP A 132 -21.77 -17.09 17.27
N ASP A 133 -20.91 -16.77 16.28
CA ASP A 133 -20.50 -17.69 15.22
C ASP A 133 -19.73 -18.89 15.79
N PHE A 134 -18.82 -18.65 16.75
CA PHE A 134 -18.08 -19.71 17.41
C PHE A 134 -19.00 -20.62 18.25
N GLY A 135 -19.99 -20.05 18.93
CA GLY A 135 -21.01 -20.81 19.66
C GLY A 135 -21.89 -21.67 18.76
N ALA A 136 -22.25 -21.16 17.59
CA ALA A 136 -23.03 -21.91 16.58
C ALA A 136 -22.24 -23.08 15.96
N ASP A 137 -20.94 -22.92 15.75
CA ASP A 137 -20.06 -23.96 15.21
C ASP A 137 -19.84 -25.10 16.25
N ILE A 138 -19.67 -24.79 17.54
CA ILE A 138 -19.58 -25.79 18.60
C ILE A 138 -20.87 -26.63 18.66
N LEU A 139 -22.04 -26.00 18.55
CA LEU A 139 -23.33 -26.72 18.56
C LEU A 139 -23.52 -27.63 17.33
N ARG A 140 -22.90 -27.34 16.21
CA ARG A 140 -22.89 -28.21 15.03
C ARG A 140 -21.96 -29.41 15.18
N MET A 141 -20.87 -29.28 15.94
CA MET A 141 -19.89 -30.36 16.14
C MET A 141 -20.34 -31.38 17.19
N VAL A 142 -21.36 -31.09 18.03
CA VAL A 142 -21.87 -31.94 19.11
C VAL A 142 -23.09 -32.76 18.67
N LYS A 143 -23.56 -32.65 17.44
CA LYS A 143 -24.58 -33.50 16.82
C LYS A 143 -23.96 -34.57 15.95
#